data_62ce9032c003557a2b78e07624bfacec
#
_entry.id   62ce9032c003557a2b78e07624bfacec
#
_cell.length_a   1.000
_cell.length_b   1.000
_cell.length_c   1.000
_cell.angle_alpha   90.00
_cell.angle_beta   90.00
_cell.angle_gamma   90.00
#
_symmetry.space_group_name_H-M   'P 1'
#
loop_
_entity.id
_entity.type
_entity.pdbx_description
1 polymer ?
#
loop_
_entity_poly.entity_id
_entity_poly.type
_entity_poly.pdbx_seq_one_letter_code
_entity_poly.pdbx_strand_id
1 'polypeptide(L)'
;MSQEQIIQLKCMYSQLFNLNEEIKILVANGQIDDAVIKSSMIDNLMKQINFARRGMSVPEELKKEIENLESKAVVDIKYTLDSLIKIQENLKNDINKTKNTIKIKNAYTAQLPEAGQIFYEEE
;
A
#
# COMPACT_ATOMS: atom_id res chain seq x y z
N MET A 1 22.66 -24.44 -8.49
CA MET A 1 21.60 -23.52 -8.88
C MET A 1 21.79 -23.10 -10.32
N SER A 2 20.72 -23.09 -11.10
CA SER A 2 20.83 -22.68 -12.50
C SER A 2 20.83 -21.14 -12.59
N GLN A 3 21.46 -20.62 -13.65
CA GLN A 3 21.42 -19.18 -13.94
C GLN A 3 19.99 -18.68 -14.15
N GLU A 4 19.11 -19.53 -14.70
CA GLU A 4 17.71 -19.18 -14.91
C GLU A 4 16.99 -18.86 -13.61
N GLN A 5 17.23 -19.61 -12.54
CA GLN A 5 16.63 -19.35 -11.24
C GLN A 5 17.09 -18.01 -10.66
N ILE A 6 18.37 -17.68 -10.83
CA ILE A 6 18.93 -16.40 -10.38
C ILE A 6 18.30 -15.25 -11.18
N ILE A 7 18.18 -15.40 -12.49
CA ILE A 7 17.56 -14.41 -13.36
C ILE A 7 16.10 -14.21 -12.97
N GLN A 8 15.36 -15.29 -12.71
CA GLN A 8 13.97 -15.21 -12.24
C GLN A 8 13.86 -14.45 -10.92
N LEU A 9 14.75 -14.73 -9.97
CA LEU A 9 14.76 -14.06 -8.68
C LEU A 9 15.01 -12.56 -8.84
N LYS A 10 15.99 -12.18 -9.67
CA LYS A 10 16.26 -10.78 -9.98
C LYS A 10 15.08 -10.11 -10.66
N CYS A 11 14.39 -10.81 -11.57
CA CYS A 11 13.16 -10.31 -12.20
C CYS A 11 12.06 -10.06 -11.19
N MET A 12 11.90 -10.94 -10.20
CA MET A 12 10.91 -10.75 -9.14
C MET A 12 11.20 -9.49 -8.31
N TYR A 13 12.47 -9.25 -7.96
CA TYR A 13 12.84 -8.01 -7.27
C TYR A 13 12.60 -6.78 -8.14
N SER A 14 12.89 -6.85 -9.43
CA SER A 14 12.58 -5.75 -10.36
C SER A 14 11.09 -5.47 -10.42
N GLN A 15 10.25 -6.50 -10.41
CA GLN A 15 8.80 -6.36 -10.35
C GLN A 15 8.36 -5.68 -9.05
N LEU A 16 8.99 -6.00 -7.91
CA LEU A 16 8.72 -5.32 -6.65
C LEU A 16 9.00 -3.82 -6.74
N PHE A 17 10.15 -3.45 -7.29
CA PHE A 17 10.50 -2.05 -7.46
C PHE A 17 9.53 -1.33 -8.38
N ASN A 18 9.13 -1.96 -9.49
CA ASN A 18 8.16 -1.39 -10.42
C ASN A 18 6.78 -1.19 -9.78
N LEU A 19 6.30 -2.19 -9.05
CA LEU A 19 5.02 -2.08 -8.31
C LEU A 19 5.09 -0.95 -7.28
N ASN A 20 6.19 -0.84 -6.56
CA ASN A 20 6.35 0.20 -5.56
C ASN A 20 6.32 1.60 -6.21
N GLU A 21 7.00 1.78 -7.35
CA GLU A 21 6.95 3.03 -8.09
C GLU A 21 5.54 3.34 -8.62
N GLU A 22 4.82 2.34 -9.12
CA GLU A 22 3.43 2.52 -9.55
C GLU A 22 2.53 2.96 -8.40
N ILE A 23 2.72 2.39 -7.20
CA ILE A 23 1.97 2.78 -6.01
C ILE A 23 2.27 4.24 -5.65
N LYS A 24 3.54 4.65 -5.69
CA LYS A 24 3.92 6.04 -5.44
C LYS A 24 3.24 7.01 -6.40
N ILE A 25 3.16 6.65 -7.67
CA ILE A 25 2.50 7.46 -8.70
C ILE A 25 0.99 7.56 -8.42
N LEU A 26 0.34 6.43 -8.09
CA LEU A 26 -1.08 6.41 -7.76
C LEU A 26 -1.39 7.28 -6.54
N VAL A 27 -0.56 7.20 -5.50
CA VAL A 27 -0.70 8.02 -4.30
C VAL A 27 -0.54 9.51 -4.64
N ALA A 28 0.46 9.86 -5.46
CA ALA A 28 0.69 11.24 -5.89
C ALA A 28 -0.49 11.81 -6.68
N ASN A 29 -1.19 10.95 -7.43
CA ASN A 29 -2.37 11.32 -8.22
C ASN A 29 -3.69 11.27 -7.42
N GLY A 30 -3.63 10.91 -6.15
CA GLY A 30 -4.82 10.81 -5.29
C GLY A 30 -5.65 9.55 -5.52
N GLN A 31 -5.15 8.57 -6.28
CA GLN A 31 -5.83 7.31 -6.58
C GLN A 31 -5.52 6.28 -5.48
N ILE A 32 -6.01 6.54 -4.28
CA ILE A 32 -5.68 5.76 -3.08
C ILE A 32 -6.23 4.33 -3.15
N ASP A 33 -7.45 4.15 -3.63
CA ASP A 33 -8.06 2.81 -3.74
C ASP A 33 -7.25 1.90 -4.67
N ASP A 34 -6.81 2.43 -5.81
CA ASP A 34 -5.96 1.69 -6.74
C ASP A 34 -4.59 1.37 -6.13
N ALA A 35 -4.04 2.31 -5.35
CA ALA A 35 -2.79 2.10 -4.62
C ALA A 35 -2.92 0.96 -3.60
N VAL A 36 -4.03 0.87 -2.88
CA VAL A 36 -4.31 -0.21 -1.92
C VAL A 36 -4.39 -1.56 -2.63
N ILE A 37 -5.07 -1.62 -3.76
CA ILE A 37 -5.17 -2.84 -4.57
C ILE A 37 -3.79 -3.31 -5.02
N LYS A 38 -2.97 -2.40 -5.53
CA LYS A 38 -1.60 -2.73 -5.95
C LYS A 38 -0.69 -3.13 -4.79
N SER A 39 -0.90 -2.60 -3.60
CA SER A 39 -0.11 -2.98 -2.43
C SER A 39 -0.32 -4.44 -2.05
N SER A 40 -1.50 -5.01 -2.31
CA SER A 40 -1.73 -6.44 -2.10
C SER A 40 -0.92 -7.31 -3.06
N MET A 41 -0.61 -6.82 -4.25
CA MET A 41 0.25 -7.52 -5.21
C MET A 41 1.69 -7.58 -4.71
N ILE A 42 2.17 -6.56 -4.00
CA ILE A 42 3.49 -6.58 -3.35
C ILE A 42 3.57 -7.74 -2.36
N ASP A 43 2.57 -7.89 -1.50
CA ASP A 43 2.53 -8.96 -0.51
C ASP A 43 2.60 -10.35 -1.16
N ASN A 44 1.82 -10.57 -2.21
CA ASN A 44 1.85 -11.81 -2.96
C ASN A 44 3.20 -12.07 -3.61
N LEU A 45 3.81 -11.05 -4.19
CA LEU A 45 5.12 -11.17 -4.85
C LEU A 45 6.23 -11.44 -3.83
N MET A 46 6.17 -10.82 -2.65
CA MET A 46 7.10 -11.10 -1.57
C MET A 46 7.00 -12.55 -1.08
N LYS A 47 5.79 -13.09 -1.00
CA LYS A 47 5.58 -14.51 -0.67
C LYS A 47 6.19 -15.43 -1.72
N GLN A 48 6.03 -15.10 -3.00
CA GLN A 48 6.62 -15.84 -4.11
C GLN A 48 8.16 -15.81 -4.05
N ILE A 49 8.74 -14.66 -3.77
CA ILE A 49 10.19 -14.50 -3.63
C ILE A 49 10.70 -15.35 -2.47
N ASN A 50 10.05 -15.28 -1.31
CA ASN A 50 10.44 -16.06 -0.15
C ASN A 50 10.35 -17.56 -0.41
N PHE A 51 9.30 -17.99 -1.08
CA PHE A 51 9.14 -19.39 -1.47
C PHE A 51 10.26 -19.84 -2.44
N ALA A 52 10.56 -19.03 -3.45
CA ALA A 52 11.62 -19.33 -4.40
C ALA A 52 12.99 -19.43 -3.71
N ARG A 53 13.27 -18.52 -2.78
CA ARG A 53 14.54 -18.50 -2.05
C ARG A 53 14.73 -19.71 -1.15
N ARG A 54 13.67 -20.26 -0.58
CA ARG A 54 13.76 -21.44 0.30
C ARG A 54 14.31 -22.67 -0.42
N GLY A 55 14.00 -22.81 -1.71
CA GLY A 55 14.49 -23.93 -2.52
C GLY A 55 15.83 -23.67 -3.19
N MET A 56 16.45 -22.52 -2.94
CA MET A 56 17.65 -22.10 -3.64
C MET A 56 18.88 -22.07 -2.76
N SER A 57 19.97 -22.63 -3.29
CA SER A 57 21.32 -22.44 -2.75
C SER A 57 22.00 -21.34 -3.56
N VAL A 58 22.10 -20.14 -3.01
CA VAL A 58 22.66 -18.98 -3.71
C VAL A 58 24.20 -19.01 -3.62
N PRO A 59 24.92 -18.90 -4.75
CA PRO A 59 26.38 -18.75 -4.71
C PRO A 59 26.79 -17.52 -3.91
N GLU A 60 27.86 -17.61 -3.13
CA GLU A 60 28.30 -16.50 -2.29
C GLU A 60 28.59 -15.21 -3.05
N GLU A 61 29.03 -15.34 -4.30
CA GLU A 61 29.31 -14.22 -5.18
C GLU A 61 28.07 -13.36 -5.43
N LEU A 62 26.90 -13.98 -5.49
CA LEU A 62 25.62 -13.34 -5.75
C LEU A 62 24.82 -13.05 -4.48
N LYS A 63 25.19 -13.69 -3.38
CA LYS A 63 24.49 -13.57 -2.11
C LYS A 63 24.44 -12.13 -1.64
N LYS A 64 25.56 -11.41 -1.74
CA LYS A 64 25.65 -10.02 -1.34
C LYS A 64 24.80 -9.10 -2.21
N GLU A 65 24.78 -9.36 -3.51
CA GLU A 65 23.95 -8.62 -4.45
C GLU A 65 22.47 -8.80 -4.15
N ILE A 66 22.03 -10.04 -3.89
CA ILE A 66 20.66 -10.37 -3.55
C ILE A 66 20.26 -9.76 -2.20
N GLU A 67 21.13 -9.83 -1.20
CA GLU A 67 20.88 -9.21 0.11
C GLU A 67 20.74 -7.70 0.00
N ASN A 68 21.54 -7.06 -0.85
CA ASN A 68 21.41 -5.62 -1.10
C ASN A 68 20.09 -5.28 -1.78
N LEU A 69 19.67 -6.05 -2.78
CA LEU A 69 18.37 -5.87 -3.45
C LEU A 69 17.22 -6.06 -2.47
N GLU A 70 17.29 -7.09 -1.65
CA GLU A 70 16.27 -7.37 -0.64
C GLU A 70 16.16 -6.24 0.38
N SER A 71 17.29 -5.80 0.93
CA SER A 71 17.31 -4.71 1.92
C SER A 71 16.75 -3.43 1.33
N LYS A 72 17.14 -3.09 0.11
CA LYS A 72 16.65 -1.89 -0.57
C LYS A 72 15.16 -1.99 -0.86
N ALA A 73 14.68 -3.15 -1.31
CA ALA A 73 13.27 -3.37 -1.57
C ALA A 73 12.44 -3.27 -0.29
N VAL A 74 12.88 -3.89 0.79
CA VAL A 74 12.17 -3.86 2.08
C VAL A 74 12.06 -2.45 2.61
N VAL A 75 13.14 -1.67 2.60
CA VAL A 75 13.13 -0.29 3.07
C VAL A 75 12.19 0.58 2.23
N ASP A 76 12.28 0.48 0.91
CA ASP A 76 11.48 1.28 -0.01
C ASP A 76 9.98 0.95 0.09
N ILE A 77 9.65 -0.34 0.13
CA ILE A 77 8.28 -0.83 0.28
C ILE A 77 7.69 -0.41 1.63
N LYS A 78 8.46 -0.56 2.70
CA LYS A 78 8.02 -0.16 4.03
C LYS A 78 7.67 1.32 4.07
N TYR A 79 8.50 2.16 3.50
CA TYR A 79 8.25 3.60 3.41
C TYR A 79 6.95 3.89 2.67
N THR A 80 6.74 3.24 1.53
CA THR A 80 5.54 3.43 0.70
C THR A 80 4.27 2.97 1.41
N LEU A 81 4.32 1.79 2.04
CA LEU A 81 3.18 1.25 2.77
C LEU A 81 2.85 2.07 4.01
N ASP A 82 3.84 2.52 4.75
CA ASP A 82 3.64 3.39 5.92
C ASP A 82 3.01 4.72 5.49
N SER A 83 3.45 5.29 4.38
CA SER A 83 2.86 6.51 3.82
C SER A 83 1.40 6.29 3.42
N LEU A 84 1.08 5.15 2.82
CA LEU A 84 -0.29 4.80 2.41
C LEU A 84 -1.20 4.63 3.63
N ILE A 85 -0.73 3.94 4.66
CA ILE A 85 -1.46 3.77 5.92
C ILE A 85 -1.76 5.12 6.54
N LYS A 86 -0.77 6.01 6.57
CA LYS A 86 -0.91 7.35 7.13
C LYS A 86 -1.97 8.18 6.38
N ILE A 87 -2.00 8.08 5.06
CA ILE A 87 -3.01 8.73 4.24
C ILE A 87 -4.41 8.18 4.56
N GLN A 88 -4.55 6.87 4.67
CA GLN A 88 -5.82 6.22 5.03
C GLN A 88 -6.31 6.66 6.41
N GLU A 89 -5.41 6.75 7.39
CA GLU A 89 -5.74 7.23 8.73
C GLU A 89 -6.20 8.69 8.71
N ASN A 90 -5.52 9.54 7.94
CA ASN A 90 -5.90 10.94 7.80
C ASN A 90 -7.29 11.08 7.16
N LEU A 91 -7.59 10.31 6.12
CA LEU A 91 -8.90 10.28 5.48
C LEU A 91 -9.99 9.84 6.46
N LYS A 92 -9.71 8.80 7.25
CA LYS A 92 -10.64 8.33 8.28
C LYS A 92 -10.91 9.39 9.33
N ASN A 93 -9.89 10.11 9.78
CA ASN A 93 -10.03 11.20 10.72
C ASN A 93 -10.84 12.36 10.13
N ASP A 94 -10.63 12.71 8.88
CA ASP A 94 -11.39 13.75 8.19
C ASP A 94 -12.86 13.36 8.05
N ILE A 95 -13.17 12.11 7.72
CA ILE A 95 -14.53 11.59 7.68
C ILE A 95 -15.18 11.70 9.06
N ASN A 96 -14.48 11.31 10.11
CA ASN A 96 -14.99 11.41 11.49
C ASN A 96 -15.25 12.86 11.90
N LYS A 97 -14.39 13.80 11.54
CA LYS A 97 -14.60 15.23 11.77
C LYS A 97 -15.83 15.74 11.04
N THR A 98 -16.01 15.33 9.79
CA THR A 98 -17.18 15.69 8.98
C THR A 98 -18.47 15.16 9.62
N LYS A 99 -18.47 13.90 10.06
CA LYS A 99 -19.62 13.30 10.77
C LYS A 99 -19.95 14.06 12.05
N ASN A 100 -18.96 14.43 12.83
CA ASN A 100 -19.16 15.20 14.05
C ASN A 100 -19.73 16.60 13.74
N THR A 101 -19.26 17.25 12.70
CA THR A 101 -19.79 18.54 12.24
C THR A 101 -21.26 18.43 11.82
N ILE A 102 -21.63 17.38 11.11
CA ILE A 102 -23.02 17.09 10.71
C ILE A 102 -23.89 16.90 11.95
N LYS A 103 -23.44 16.13 12.94
CA LYS A 103 -24.16 15.92 14.20
C LYS A 103 -24.41 17.23 14.95
N ILE A 104 -23.42 18.10 15.01
CA ILE A 104 -23.53 19.41 15.64
C ILE A 104 -24.58 20.27 14.89
N LYS A 105 -24.51 20.32 13.56
CA LYS A 105 -25.48 21.02 12.74
C LYS A 105 -26.89 20.50 12.95
N ASN A 106 -27.06 19.19 13.02
CA ASN A 106 -28.36 18.56 13.27
C ASN A 106 -28.92 18.93 14.64
N ALA A 107 -28.07 19.03 15.66
CA ALA A 107 -28.47 19.47 16.98
C ALA A 107 -28.97 20.92 16.97
N TYR A 108 -28.32 21.80 16.21
CA TYR A 108 -28.74 23.19 16.05
C TYR A 108 -29.98 23.37 15.16
N THR A 109 -30.17 22.51 14.18
CA THR A 109 -31.25 22.55 13.23
C THR A 109 -32.36 21.53 13.51
N ALA A 110 -32.53 21.13 14.76
CA ALA A 110 -33.52 20.15 15.17
C ALA A 110 -34.95 20.55 14.77
N GLN A 111 -35.20 21.83 14.48
CA GLN A 111 -36.48 22.36 13.98
C GLN A 111 -36.61 22.22 12.45
N LEU A 112 -35.56 21.78 11.74
CA LEU A 112 -35.53 21.59 10.28
C LEU A 112 -35.10 20.13 9.97
N PRO A 113 -35.96 19.16 10.25
CA PRO A 113 -35.59 17.75 10.18
C PRO A 113 -35.21 17.26 8.78
N GLU A 114 -35.75 17.88 7.73
CA GLU A 114 -35.46 17.46 6.36
C GLU A 114 -34.00 17.69 5.96
N ALA A 115 -33.40 18.77 6.36
CA ALA A 115 -32.00 19.06 6.08
C ALA A 115 -31.08 18.13 6.83
N GLY A 116 -31.42 17.68 8.03
CA GLY A 116 -30.67 16.73 8.81
C GLY A 116 -30.69 15.32 8.21
N GLN A 117 -31.82 14.87 7.67
CA GLN A 117 -31.99 13.56 7.08
C GLN A 117 -31.13 13.36 5.83
N ILE A 118 -30.99 14.38 5.01
CA ILE A 118 -30.17 14.29 3.79
C ILE A 118 -28.73 13.95 4.11
N PHE A 119 -28.16 14.52 5.14
CA PHE A 119 -26.78 14.24 5.55
C PHE A 119 -26.60 12.85 6.15
N TYR A 120 -27.60 12.30 6.81
CA TYR A 120 -27.54 10.95 7.35
C TYR A 120 -27.61 9.86 6.28
N GLU A 121 -28.33 10.12 5.20
CA GLU A 121 -28.45 9.16 4.10
C GLU A 121 -27.12 8.97 3.33
N GLU A 122 -26.23 9.93 3.38
CA GLU A 122 -24.91 9.85 2.73
C GLU A 122 -23.88 9.01 3.51
N GLU A 123 -24.18 8.68 4.73
CA GLU A 123 -23.33 7.82 5.54
C GLU A 123 -23.53 6.33 5.27
#